data_4011256951a0cac2698193dd0877b2ff
#
_entry.id   4011256951a0cac2698193dd0877b2ff
#
_cell.length_a   1.000
_cell.length_b   1.000
_cell.length_c   1.000
_cell.angle_alpha   90.00
_cell.angle_beta   90.00
_cell.angle_gamma   90.00
#
_symmetry.space_group_name_H-M   'P 1'
#
loop_
_entity.id
_entity.type
_entity.pdbx_description
1 polymer ?
#
loop_
_entity_poly.entity_id
_entity_poly.type
_entity_poly.pdbx_seq_one_letter_code
_entity_poly.pdbx_strand_id
1 'polypeptide(L)'
;NKIFMKVEPLEPEIAHMLRTGEISDMKDKKVVSDLLKGVGWDTDTIKRVMRWDSRGNVLINGTKGVQFVNESTDSINSGFDDVMKEGPLCKEQMRDCKFIFTHFVPHEDTAHRGLSQLGPASRRACMGSLLTAGTAVLEPTLAIEVRVPTDLVGNVATILSGKRGKVLDMQQKGASSIIIGEIPASETFTLSEAMRGQTAGRATWNTSFKEWTEVP
;
A
#
# COMPACT_ATOMS: atom_id res chain seq x y z
N ASN A 1 23.90 10.29 -16.13
CA ASN A 1 22.44 10.42 -16.04
C ASN A 1 22.03 10.97 -14.68
N LYS A 2 21.07 11.90 -14.64
CA LYS A 2 20.43 12.36 -13.41
C LYS A 2 18.92 12.19 -13.57
N ILE A 3 18.28 11.52 -12.62
CA ILE A 3 16.84 11.25 -12.59
C ILE A 3 16.26 11.89 -11.34
N PHE A 4 15.15 12.61 -11.50
CA PHE A 4 14.44 13.28 -10.41
C PHE A 4 13.00 12.77 -10.35
N MET A 5 12.60 12.37 -9.16
CA MET A 5 11.26 11.84 -8.88
C MET A 5 10.61 12.65 -7.75
N LYS A 6 9.32 12.80 -7.83
CA LYS A 6 8.44 13.19 -6.74
C LYS A 6 7.50 12.03 -6.45
N VAL A 7 7.11 11.84 -5.21
CA VAL A 7 6.07 10.88 -4.83
C VAL A 7 5.01 11.57 -3.97
N GLU A 8 3.79 11.15 -4.15
CA GLU A 8 2.63 11.58 -3.36
C GLU A 8 1.65 10.41 -3.21
N PRO A 9 0.71 10.43 -2.26
CA PRO A 9 -0.34 9.42 -2.17
C PRO A 9 -1.14 9.36 -3.49
N LEU A 10 -1.45 8.13 -3.93
CA LEU A 10 -2.37 7.94 -5.05
C LEU A 10 -3.81 8.08 -4.54
N GLU A 11 -4.68 8.61 -5.36
CA GLU A 11 -6.10 8.75 -5.07
C GLU A 11 -6.71 7.37 -4.73
N PRO A 12 -7.45 7.23 -3.61
CA PRO A 12 -7.91 5.93 -3.11
C PRO A 12 -8.74 5.12 -4.12
N GLU A 13 -9.54 5.80 -4.92
CA GLU A 13 -10.38 5.17 -5.95
C GLU A 13 -9.52 4.52 -7.04
N ILE A 14 -8.47 5.21 -7.50
CA ILE A 14 -7.55 4.71 -8.52
C ILE A 14 -6.72 3.56 -7.96
N ALA A 15 -6.23 3.71 -6.74
CA ALA A 15 -5.51 2.64 -6.05
C ALA A 15 -6.38 1.39 -5.89
N HIS A 16 -7.67 1.55 -5.61
CA HIS A 16 -8.64 0.44 -5.56
C HIS A 16 -8.82 -0.22 -6.92
N MET A 17 -9.04 0.55 -7.99
CA MET A 17 -9.19 0.04 -9.36
C MET A 17 -7.96 -0.74 -9.84
N LEU A 18 -6.76 -0.33 -9.44
CA LEU A 18 -5.52 -1.06 -9.73
C LEU A 18 -5.47 -2.40 -8.97
N ARG A 19 -5.84 -2.42 -7.70
CA ARG A 19 -5.85 -3.65 -6.88
C ARG A 19 -6.93 -4.65 -7.30
N THR A 20 -8.07 -4.17 -7.77
CA THR A 20 -9.16 -5.03 -8.29
C THR A 20 -8.94 -5.47 -9.73
N GLY A 21 -7.96 -4.88 -10.42
CA GLY A 21 -7.67 -5.18 -11.83
C GLY A 21 -8.65 -4.53 -12.81
N GLU A 22 -9.43 -3.56 -12.38
CA GLU A 22 -10.26 -2.72 -13.28
C GLU A 22 -9.38 -1.87 -14.20
N ILE A 23 -8.23 -1.42 -13.68
CA ILE A 23 -7.17 -0.75 -14.44
C ILE A 23 -5.94 -1.65 -14.45
N SER A 24 -5.37 -1.90 -15.62
CA SER A 24 -4.10 -2.60 -15.82
C SER A 24 -3.58 -2.38 -17.24
N ASP A 25 -2.31 -2.71 -17.48
CA ASP A 25 -1.69 -2.67 -18.82
C ASP A 25 -2.36 -3.63 -19.82
N MET A 26 -3.13 -4.61 -19.32
CA MET A 26 -3.83 -5.61 -20.14
C MET A 26 -5.25 -5.18 -20.56
N LYS A 27 -5.77 -4.08 -20.02
CA LYS A 27 -7.11 -3.58 -20.33
C LYS A 27 -7.08 -2.65 -21.56
N ASP A 28 -8.23 -2.55 -22.22
CA ASP A 28 -8.42 -1.60 -23.31
C ASP A 28 -8.14 -0.17 -22.84
N LYS A 29 -7.25 0.53 -23.56
CA LYS A 29 -6.81 1.89 -23.21
C LYS A 29 -7.96 2.90 -23.13
N LYS A 30 -9.02 2.71 -23.93
CA LYS A 30 -10.18 3.58 -23.92
C LYS A 30 -10.97 3.39 -22.63
N VAL A 31 -11.21 2.14 -22.22
CA VAL A 31 -11.90 1.81 -20.96
C VAL A 31 -11.14 2.38 -19.77
N VAL A 32 -9.82 2.17 -19.71
CA VAL A 32 -8.96 2.74 -18.65
C VAL A 32 -9.03 4.27 -18.64
N SER A 33 -8.97 4.90 -19.82
CA SER A 33 -9.06 6.36 -19.94
C SER A 33 -10.41 6.90 -19.44
N ASP A 34 -11.50 6.23 -19.75
CA ASP A 34 -12.84 6.68 -19.34
C ASP A 34 -13.05 6.52 -17.84
N LEU A 35 -12.54 5.42 -17.23
CA LEU A 35 -12.54 5.23 -15.77
C LEU A 35 -11.74 6.33 -15.06
N LEU A 36 -10.52 6.60 -15.51
CA LEU A 36 -9.66 7.62 -14.91
C LEU A 36 -10.23 9.04 -15.01
N LYS A 37 -10.87 9.37 -16.13
CA LYS A 37 -11.60 10.64 -16.28
C LYS A 37 -12.77 10.74 -15.31
N GLY A 38 -13.47 9.63 -15.06
CA GLY A 38 -14.57 9.55 -14.11
C GLY A 38 -14.15 9.90 -12.68
N VAL A 39 -12.89 9.65 -12.32
CA VAL A 39 -12.31 10.01 -11.00
C VAL A 39 -11.47 11.30 -11.03
N GLY A 40 -11.57 12.08 -12.11
CA GLY A 40 -11.03 13.43 -12.18
C GLY A 40 -9.65 13.58 -12.83
N TRP A 41 -9.07 12.51 -13.39
CA TRP A 41 -7.82 12.66 -14.14
C TRP A 41 -8.06 13.28 -15.52
N ASP A 42 -7.20 14.21 -15.89
CA ASP A 42 -7.22 14.81 -17.22
C ASP A 42 -6.55 13.90 -18.26
N THR A 43 -6.93 14.14 -19.54
CA THR A 43 -6.44 13.32 -20.67
C THR A 43 -4.92 13.39 -20.84
N ASP A 44 -4.28 14.50 -20.50
CA ASP A 44 -2.84 14.69 -20.63
C ASP A 44 -2.10 13.84 -19.60
N THR A 45 -2.52 13.87 -18.35
CA THR A 45 -2.00 13.01 -17.27
C THR A 45 -2.13 11.53 -17.61
N ILE A 46 -3.31 11.11 -18.12
CA ILE A 46 -3.56 9.72 -18.49
C ILE A 46 -2.59 9.24 -19.60
N LYS A 47 -2.34 10.06 -20.61
CA LYS A 47 -1.39 9.75 -21.70
C LYS A 47 0.06 9.68 -21.25
N ARG A 48 0.38 10.28 -20.10
CA ARG A 48 1.74 10.34 -19.55
C ARG A 48 2.05 9.21 -18.57
N VAL A 49 1.11 8.32 -18.33
CA VAL A 49 1.38 7.15 -17.48
C VAL A 49 2.41 6.26 -18.16
N MET A 50 3.48 5.96 -17.43
CA MET A 50 4.58 5.12 -17.88
C MET A 50 4.42 3.68 -17.40
N ARG A 51 3.90 3.50 -16.16
CA ARG A 51 3.78 2.18 -15.55
C ARG A 51 2.66 2.15 -14.52
N TRP A 52 1.91 1.05 -14.52
CA TRP A 52 0.96 0.66 -13.48
C TRP A 52 1.53 -0.46 -12.62
N ASP A 53 1.17 -0.48 -11.34
CA ASP A 53 1.45 -1.60 -10.45
C ASP A 53 0.16 -2.03 -9.73
N SER A 54 -0.10 -3.35 -9.73
CA SER A 54 -1.34 -3.95 -9.20
C SER A 54 -1.56 -3.75 -7.69
N ARG A 55 -0.60 -3.23 -6.97
CA ARG A 55 -0.72 -2.87 -5.55
C ARG A 55 -1.22 -1.44 -5.32
N GLY A 56 -1.61 -0.76 -6.38
CA GLY A 56 -2.11 0.61 -6.32
C GLY A 56 -1.02 1.65 -6.49
N ASN A 57 0.03 1.36 -7.30
CA ASN A 57 1.07 2.34 -7.58
C ASN A 57 1.08 2.73 -9.05
N VAL A 58 1.55 3.95 -9.33
CA VAL A 58 1.66 4.47 -10.68
C VAL A 58 2.92 5.31 -10.86
N LEU A 59 3.53 5.23 -12.04
CA LEU A 59 4.59 6.12 -12.49
C LEU A 59 4.11 6.95 -13.66
N ILE A 60 4.23 8.28 -13.54
CA ILE A 60 3.77 9.26 -14.53
C ILE A 60 4.97 10.07 -15.02
N ASN A 61 5.04 10.28 -16.34
CA ASN A 61 6.01 11.19 -16.94
C ASN A 61 5.56 12.64 -16.75
N GLY A 62 6.15 13.35 -15.82
CA GLY A 62 5.95 14.78 -15.59
C GLY A 62 6.91 15.68 -16.36
N THR A 63 7.84 15.12 -17.16
CA THR A 63 8.81 15.92 -17.90
C THR A 63 8.17 16.65 -19.08
N LYS A 64 8.79 17.78 -19.48
CA LYS A 64 8.37 18.56 -20.66
C LYS A 64 9.57 18.81 -21.55
N GLY A 65 9.50 18.41 -22.82
CA GLY A 65 10.52 18.71 -23.81
C GLY A 65 11.89 18.06 -23.56
N VAL A 66 11.95 16.99 -22.79
CA VAL A 66 13.20 16.28 -22.46
C VAL A 66 13.46 15.21 -23.52
N GLN A 67 14.66 15.24 -24.11
CA GLN A 67 15.10 14.27 -25.10
C GLN A 67 15.36 12.89 -24.45
N PHE A 68 15.28 11.83 -25.26
CA PHE A 68 15.60 10.43 -24.91
C PHE A 68 14.76 9.79 -23.81
N VAL A 69 13.66 10.41 -23.36
CA VAL A 69 12.76 9.81 -22.35
C VAL A 69 12.13 8.53 -22.90
N ASN A 70 11.65 8.57 -24.14
CA ASN A 70 11.00 7.41 -24.76
C ASN A 70 11.94 6.20 -24.88
N GLU A 71 13.18 6.43 -25.28
CA GLU A 71 14.21 5.38 -25.37
C GLU A 71 14.62 4.82 -24.00
N SER A 72 14.44 5.60 -22.95
CA SER A 72 14.84 5.28 -21.57
C SER A 72 13.68 4.70 -20.74
N THR A 73 12.47 4.66 -21.28
CA THR A 73 11.25 4.31 -20.54
C THR A 73 11.36 2.95 -19.85
N ASP A 74 11.79 1.91 -20.57
CA ASP A 74 11.89 0.56 -19.99
C ASP A 74 12.91 0.47 -18.85
N SER A 75 14.02 1.19 -18.99
CA SER A 75 15.05 1.25 -17.94
C SER A 75 14.57 2.01 -16.71
N ILE A 76 13.81 3.08 -16.88
CA ILE A 76 13.21 3.85 -15.80
C ILE A 76 12.13 3.03 -15.09
N ASN A 77 11.26 2.37 -15.87
CA ASN A 77 10.22 1.49 -15.34
C ASN A 77 10.79 0.33 -14.53
N SER A 78 11.91 -0.27 -14.98
CA SER A 78 12.58 -1.34 -14.22
C SER A 78 13.00 -0.88 -12.81
N GLY A 79 13.57 0.32 -12.69
CA GLY A 79 13.93 0.87 -11.38
C GLY A 79 12.72 1.16 -10.49
N PHE A 80 11.61 1.59 -11.06
CA PHE A 80 10.33 1.73 -10.36
C PHE A 80 9.81 0.36 -9.90
N ASP A 81 9.73 -0.63 -10.80
CA ASP A 81 9.24 -1.98 -10.49
C ASP A 81 10.02 -2.64 -9.33
N ASP A 82 11.33 -2.40 -9.25
CA ASP A 82 12.17 -2.90 -8.15
C ASP A 82 11.79 -2.26 -6.81
N VAL A 83 11.52 -0.95 -6.80
CA VAL A 83 11.11 -0.24 -5.57
C VAL A 83 9.70 -0.66 -5.13
N MET A 84 8.82 -0.95 -6.09
CA MET A 84 7.48 -1.45 -5.76
C MET A 84 7.51 -2.81 -5.05
N LYS A 85 8.54 -3.61 -5.29
CA LYS A 85 8.76 -4.91 -4.61
C LYS A 85 9.41 -4.75 -3.24
N GLU A 86 10.34 -3.80 -3.13
CA GLU A 86 11.14 -3.60 -1.92
C GLU A 86 11.30 -2.09 -1.63
N GLY A 87 10.45 -1.57 -0.76
CA GLY A 87 10.49 -0.18 -0.32
C GLY A 87 11.70 0.16 0.59
N PRO A 88 11.91 1.45 0.90
CA PRO A 88 13.14 1.92 1.56
C PRO A 88 13.25 1.59 3.05
N LEU A 89 12.15 1.32 3.76
CA LEU A 89 12.16 1.14 5.21
C LEU A 89 12.48 -0.32 5.60
N CYS A 90 11.52 -1.22 5.40
CA CYS A 90 11.62 -2.62 5.82
C CYS A 90 11.75 -3.60 4.66
N LYS A 91 12.02 -3.13 3.44
CA LYS A 91 11.97 -3.91 2.20
C LYS A 91 10.60 -4.54 1.92
N GLU A 92 9.55 -3.96 2.49
CA GLU A 92 8.18 -4.36 2.23
C GLU A 92 7.68 -3.79 0.90
N GLN A 93 6.67 -4.41 0.34
CA GLN A 93 6.05 -3.97 -0.90
C GLN A 93 5.40 -2.60 -0.75
N MET A 94 5.62 -1.73 -1.72
CA MET A 94 5.00 -0.41 -1.75
C MET A 94 3.54 -0.50 -2.21
N ARG A 95 2.71 0.44 -1.72
CA ARG A 95 1.32 0.55 -2.11
C ARG A 95 0.83 2.00 -2.06
N ASP A 96 -0.18 2.26 -2.89
CA ASP A 96 -0.96 3.49 -2.89
C ASP A 96 -0.13 4.76 -3.15
N CYS A 97 0.91 4.63 -4.00
CA CYS A 97 1.86 5.69 -4.31
C CYS A 97 1.75 6.16 -5.78
N LYS A 98 1.76 7.48 -5.97
CA LYS A 98 1.85 8.13 -7.27
C LYS A 98 3.23 8.76 -7.42
N PHE A 99 4.06 8.19 -8.29
CA PHE A 99 5.37 8.70 -8.64
C PHE A 99 5.28 9.58 -9.87
N ILE A 100 5.95 10.71 -9.82
CA ILE A 100 6.05 11.66 -10.92
C ILE A 100 7.52 11.80 -11.30
N PHE A 101 7.87 11.36 -12.48
CA PHE A 101 9.18 11.55 -13.09
C PHE A 101 9.29 13.00 -13.56
N THR A 102 9.92 13.86 -12.76
CA THR A 102 9.87 15.31 -12.91
C THR A 102 10.93 15.87 -13.84
N HIS A 103 12.15 15.29 -13.82
CA HIS A 103 13.24 15.79 -14.64
C HIS A 103 14.26 14.69 -14.96
N PHE A 104 14.89 14.81 -16.13
CA PHE A 104 15.90 13.89 -16.62
C PHE A 104 17.04 14.65 -17.30
N VAL A 105 18.26 14.37 -16.88
CA VAL A 105 19.48 14.79 -17.56
C VAL A 105 20.17 13.54 -18.09
N PRO A 106 19.91 13.18 -19.37
CA PRO A 106 20.52 11.99 -19.98
C PRO A 106 22.02 12.22 -20.22
N HIS A 107 22.78 11.15 -20.24
CA HIS A 107 24.13 11.16 -20.75
C HIS A 107 24.10 11.29 -22.28
N GLU A 108 25.01 12.02 -22.89
CA GLU A 108 25.05 12.24 -24.34
C GLU A 108 25.29 10.93 -25.10
N ASP A 109 26.18 10.08 -24.59
CA ASP A 109 26.50 8.79 -25.16
C ASP A 109 25.41 7.75 -24.83
N THR A 110 24.87 7.09 -25.88
CA THR A 110 23.84 6.05 -25.76
C THR A 110 24.31 4.83 -24.94
N ALA A 111 25.59 4.50 -24.97
CA ALA A 111 26.17 3.41 -24.19
C ALA A 111 25.93 3.58 -22.68
N HIS A 112 25.76 4.81 -22.23
CA HIS A 112 25.49 5.16 -20.84
C HIS A 112 24.00 5.34 -20.51
N ARG A 113 23.08 5.06 -21.43
CA ARG A 113 21.63 5.14 -21.24
C ARG A 113 20.91 3.79 -21.16
N GLY A 114 21.69 2.71 -21.07
CA GLY A 114 21.14 1.35 -20.94
C GLY A 114 20.60 1.04 -19.54
N LEU A 115 19.92 -0.12 -19.46
CA LEU A 115 19.27 -0.64 -18.24
C LEU A 115 20.25 -0.70 -17.04
N SER A 116 21.49 -1.13 -17.26
CA SER A 116 22.52 -1.25 -16.22
C SER A 116 22.88 0.06 -15.52
N GLN A 117 22.60 1.20 -16.14
CA GLN A 117 22.88 2.52 -15.60
C GLN A 117 21.62 3.27 -15.18
N LEU A 118 20.59 3.27 -16.02
CA LEU A 118 19.34 3.98 -15.73
C LEU A 118 18.45 3.25 -14.72
N GLY A 119 18.41 1.93 -14.72
CA GLY A 119 17.65 1.15 -13.73
C GLY A 119 18.04 1.49 -12.28
N PRO A 120 19.34 1.34 -11.92
CA PRO A 120 19.80 1.74 -10.59
C PRO A 120 19.62 3.24 -10.28
N ALA A 121 19.74 4.12 -11.28
CA ALA A 121 19.51 5.56 -11.08
C ALA A 121 18.04 5.86 -10.79
N SER A 122 17.12 5.24 -11.54
CA SER A 122 15.67 5.32 -11.32
C SER A 122 15.29 4.77 -9.95
N ARG A 123 15.80 3.59 -9.60
CA ARG A 123 15.59 2.99 -8.28
C ARG A 123 16.00 3.93 -7.15
N ARG A 124 17.20 4.54 -7.23
CA ARG A 124 17.66 5.49 -6.21
C ARG A 124 16.79 6.74 -6.14
N ALA A 125 16.33 7.25 -7.28
CA ALA A 125 15.45 8.42 -7.32
C ALA A 125 14.09 8.12 -6.66
N CYS A 126 13.49 6.96 -6.94
CA CYS A 126 12.27 6.51 -6.29
C CYS A 126 12.46 6.33 -4.77
N MET A 127 13.52 5.63 -4.34
CA MET A 127 13.84 5.46 -2.91
C MET A 127 14.03 6.80 -2.19
N GLY A 128 14.81 7.71 -2.80
CA GLY A 128 15.06 9.03 -2.23
C GLY A 128 13.78 9.85 -2.10
N SER A 129 12.89 9.82 -3.10
CA SER A 129 11.61 10.54 -3.04
C SER A 129 10.70 9.99 -1.94
N LEU A 130 10.66 8.67 -1.74
CA LEU A 130 9.91 8.04 -0.66
C LEU A 130 10.41 8.46 0.72
N LEU A 131 11.73 8.41 0.95
CA LEU A 131 12.33 8.80 2.23
C LEU A 131 12.09 10.27 2.56
N THR A 132 12.06 11.14 1.55
CA THR A 132 11.78 12.58 1.76
C THR A 132 10.29 12.89 1.92
N ALA A 133 9.40 12.03 1.42
CA ALA A 133 7.96 12.20 1.52
C ALA A 133 7.37 11.73 2.88
N GLY A 134 8.15 11.07 3.72
CA GLY A 134 7.67 10.56 5.01
C GLY A 134 6.92 9.25 4.86
N THR A 135 7.49 8.29 4.12
CA THR A 135 6.94 6.94 3.95
C THR A 135 6.77 6.23 5.29
N ALA A 136 5.63 5.60 5.51
CA ALA A 136 5.31 4.81 6.70
C ALA A 136 5.25 3.30 6.40
N VAL A 137 5.45 2.49 7.44
CA VAL A 137 5.19 1.05 7.38
C VAL A 137 3.74 0.80 7.74
N LEU A 138 3.08 -0.06 6.97
CA LEU A 138 1.69 -0.45 7.22
C LEU A 138 1.64 -1.90 7.73
N GLU A 139 0.73 -2.16 8.66
CA GLU A 139 0.37 -3.50 9.10
C GLU A 139 -1.12 -3.78 8.85
N PRO A 140 -1.51 -5.04 8.59
CA PRO A 140 -2.92 -5.37 8.45
C PRO A 140 -3.61 -5.30 9.81
N THR A 141 -4.72 -4.57 9.86
CA THR A 141 -5.65 -4.56 10.99
C THR A 141 -6.83 -5.48 10.68
N LEU A 142 -7.15 -6.35 11.62
CA LEU A 142 -8.22 -7.30 11.54
C LEU A 142 -9.43 -6.83 12.36
N ALA A 143 -10.63 -6.95 11.81
CA ALA A 143 -11.84 -6.95 12.62
C ALA A 143 -11.89 -8.26 13.41
N ILE A 144 -12.25 -8.18 14.69
CA ILE A 144 -12.40 -9.33 15.58
C ILE A 144 -13.78 -9.34 16.24
N GLU A 145 -14.43 -10.49 16.23
CA GLU A 145 -15.62 -10.75 17.00
C GLU A 145 -15.30 -11.83 18.05
N VAL A 146 -15.51 -11.52 19.32
CA VAL A 146 -15.28 -12.45 20.44
C VAL A 146 -16.59 -12.75 21.14
N ARG A 147 -16.92 -14.05 21.29
CA ARG A 147 -18.04 -14.52 22.10
C ARG A 147 -17.52 -15.11 23.38
N VAL A 148 -18.05 -14.64 24.50
CA VAL A 148 -17.57 -14.98 25.82
C VAL A 148 -18.71 -14.89 26.85
N PRO A 149 -18.70 -15.67 27.96
CA PRO A 149 -19.60 -15.45 29.07
C PRO A 149 -19.50 -14.02 29.62
N THR A 150 -20.64 -13.46 30.02
CA THR A 150 -20.74 -12.03 30.42
C THR A 150 -19.81 -11.68 31.58
N ASP A 151 -19.55 -12.61 32.49
CA ASP A 151 -18.64 -12.45 33.62
C ASP A 151 -17.15 -12.27 33.21
N LEU A 152 -16.79 -12.63 31.97
CA LEU A 152 -15.42 -12.56 31.45
C LEU A 152 -15.19 -11.46 30.41
N VAL A 153 -16.18 -10.63 30.15
CA VAL A 153 -16.08 -9.52 29.19
C VAL A 153 -14.91 -8.58 29.51
N GLY A 154 -14.71 -8.26 30.79
CA GLY A 154 -13.59 -7.40 31.26
C GLY A 154 -12.22 -8.01 30.95
N ASN A 155 -12.08 -9.35 31.10
CA ASN A 155 -10.84 -10.03 30.77
C ASN A 155 -10.50 -9.92 29.28
N VAL A 156 -11.50 -10.13 28.42
CA VAL A 156 -11.33 -10.01 26.95
C VAL A 156 -10.98 -8.58 26.55
N ALA A 157 -11.65 -7.58 27.12
CA ALA A 157 -11.35 -6.18 26.86
C ALA A 157 -9.89 -5.82 27.27
N THR A 158 -9.44 -6.34 28.41
CA THR A 158 -8.06 -6.17 28.88
C THR A 158 -7.05 -6.83 27.94
N ILE A 159 -7.35 -8.06 27.46
CA ILE A 159 -6.49 -8.76 26.49
C ILE A 159 -6.35 -7.95 25.20
N LEU A 160 -7.48 -7.52 24.63
CA LEU A 160 -7.47 -6.75 23.38
C LEU A 160 -6.70 -5.46 23.53
N SER A 161 -6.93 -4.68 24.61
CA SER A 161 -6.20 -3.44 24.86
C SER A 161 -4.70 -3.65 25.07
N GLY A 162 -4.31 -4.72 25.77
CA GLY A 162 -2.90 -5.09 25.96
C GLY A 162 -2.20 -5.56 24.67
N LYS A 163 -2.96 -5.83 23.61
CA LYS A 163 -2.51 -6.24 22.28
C LYS A 163 -2.75 -5.17 21.20
N ARG A 164 -2.65 -3.93 21.56
CA ARG A 164 -2.91 -2.79 20.66
C ARG A 164 -4.28 -2.82 19.97
N GLY A 165 -5.18 -3.71 20.40
CA GLY A 165 -6.54 -3.81 19.91
C GLY A 165 -7.45 -2.73 20.48
N LYS A 166 -8.57 -2.51 19.80
CA LYS A 166 -9.62 -1.59 20.22
C LYS A 166 -10.94 -2.34 20.29
N VAL A 167 -11.67 -2.15 21.41
CA VAL A 167 -13.06 -2.57 21.51
C VAL A 167 -13.95 -1.48 20.92
N LEU A 168 -14.78 -1.83 19.97
CA LEU A 168 -15.68 -0.91 19.26
C LEU A 168 -17.11 -0.98 19.80
N ASP A 169 -17.58 -2.21 20.10
CA ASP A 169 -18.94 -2.45 20.57
C ASP A 169 -18.99 -3.68 21.47
N MET A 170 -19.98 -3.73 22.37
CA MET A 170 -20.26 -4.87 23.22
C MET A 170 -21.77 -5.09 23.31
N GLN A 171 -22.20 -6.29 22.97
CA GLN A 171 -23.60 -6.68 22.96
C GLN A 171 -23.83 -7.84 23.92
N GLN A 172 -24.64 -7.64 24.95
CA GLN A 172 -25.04 -8.71 25.84
C GLN A 172 -26.21 -9.51 25.26
N LYS A 173 -26.06 -10.82 25.21
CA LYS A 173 -27.10 -11.77 24.78
C LYS A 173 -27.32 -12.86 25.85
N GLY A 174 -28.16 -12.55 26.84
CA GLY A 174 -28.39 -13.43 27.98
C GLY A 174 -27.16 -13.61 28.85
N ALA A 175 -26.72 -14.86 29.05
CA ALA A 175 -25.50 -15.19 29.82
C ALA A 175 -24.19 -15.03 29.05
N SER A 176 -24.24 -14.67 27.77
CA SER A 176 -23.10 -14.49 26.90
C SER A 176 -23.06 -13.07 26.35
N SER A 177 -21.88 -12.60 26.02
CA SER A 177 -21.65 -11.31 25.36
C SER A 177 -20.85 -11.48 24.08
N ILE A 178 -21.09 -10.60 23.14
CA ILE A 178 -20.33 -10.48 21.89
C ILE A 178 -19.56 -9.16 21.98
N ILE A 179 -18.24 -9.23 21.82
CA ILE A 179 -17.33 -8.08 21.76
C ILE A 179 -16.91 -7.94 20.31
N ILE A 180 -17.13 -6.76 19.75
CA ILE A 180 -16.68 -6.39 18.41
C ILE A 180 -15.52 -5.43 18.57
N GLY A 181 -14.43 -5.68 17.86
CA GLY A 181 -13.21 -4.88 17.97
C GLY A 181 -12.32 -4.99 16.76
N GLU A 182 -11.14 -4.44 16.93
CA GLU A 182 -10.04 -4.44 15.96
C GLU A 182 -8.76 -4.86 16.65
N ILE A 183 -7.88 -5.56 15.92
CA ILE A 183 -6.59 -5.99 16.42
C ILE A 183 -5.57 -6.04 15.27
N PRO A 184 -4.33 -5.55 15.45
CA PRO A 184 -3.28 -5.76 14.47
C PRO A 184 -3.00 -7.26 14.26
N ALA A 185 -2.77 -7.66 13.01
CA ALA A 185 -2.55 -9.08 12.69
C ALA A 185 -1.33 -9.66 13.43
N SER A 186 -0.28 -8.86 13.63
CA SER A 186 0.92 -9.26 14.37
C SER A 186 0.63 -9.68 15.83
N GLU A 187 -0.39 -9.10 16.45
CA GLU A 187 -0.79 -9.41 17.82
C GLU A 187 -1.61 -10.70 17.97
N THR A 188 -2.12 -11.22 16.84
CA THR A 188 -2.95 -12.43 16.86
C THR A 188 -2.15 -13.71 17.09
N PHE A 189 -0.84 -13.71 16.84
CA PHE A 189 0.02 -14.89 17.04
C PHE A 189 0.02 -15.42 18.47
N THR A 190 -0.11 -14.54 19.45
CA THR A 190 -0.16 -14.89 20.89
C THR A 190 -1.56 -14.74 21.49
N LEU A 191 -2.55 -14.37 20.69
CA LEU A 191 -3.93 -14.12 21.16
C LEU A 191 -4.57 -15.38 21.74
N SER A 192 -4.36 -16.52 21.10
CA SER A 192 -4.92 -17.81 21.50
C SER A 192 -4.52 -18.22 22.92
N GLU A 193 -3.26 -18.03 23.26
CA GLU A 193 -2.72 -18.32 24.60
C GLU A 193 -3.34 -17.39 25.64
N ALA A 194 -3.35 -16.08 25.37
CA ALA A 194 -3.92 -15.08 26.27
C ALA A 194 -5.42 -15.33 26.51
N MET A 195 -6.19 -15.61 25.45
CA MET A 195 -7.63 -15.89 25.57
C MET A 195 -7.90 -17.14 26.40
N ARG A 196 -7.18 -18.25 26.15
CA ARG A 196 -7.34 -19.49 26.93
C ARG A 196 -7.01 -19.29 28.41
N GLY A 197 -5.92 -18.60 28.69
CA GLY A 197 -5.47 -18.37 30.08
C GLY A 197 -6.47 -17.54 30.88
N GLN A 198 -7.01 -16.47 30.34
CA GLN A 198 -7.87 -15.56 31.07
C GLN A 198 -9.37 -15.85 30.97
N THR A 199 -9.80 -16.75 30.07
CA THR A 199 -11.22 -17.14 29.94
C THR A 199 -11.46 -18.62 30.25
N ALA A 200 -10.44 -19.35 30.70
CA ALA A 200 -10.49 -20.80 30.92
C ALA A 200 -11.01 -21.55 29.67
N GLY A 201 -10.62 -21.09 28.47
CA GLY A 201 -11.02 -21.65 27.19
C GLY A 201 -12.47 -21.39 26.79
N ARG A 202 -13.20 -20.53 27.51
CA ARG A 202 -14.63 -20.26 27.24
C ARG A 202 -14.87 -19.17 26.20
N ALA A 203 -13.85 -18.44 25.75
CA ALA A 203 -13.97 -17.49 24.66
C ALA A 203 -13.77 -18.18 23.31
N THR A 204 -14.58 -17.78 22.34
CA THR A 204 -14.41 -18.13 20.93
C THR A 204 -14.37 -16.86 20.12
N TRP A 205 -13.56 -16.82 19.07
CA TRP A 205 -13.43 -15.63 18.24
C TRP A 205 -13.17 -15.97 16.78
N ASN A 206 -13.50 -15.03 15.93
CA ASN A 206 -13.14 -15.03 14.52
C ASN A 206 -12.49 -13.68 14.17
N THR A 207 -11.66 -13.67 13.14
CA THR A 207 -11.03 -12.48 12.61
C THR A 207 -11.20 -12.43 11.09
N SER A 208 -11.33 -11.21 10.56
CA SER A 208 -11.33 -10.96 9.14
C SER A 208 -10.50 -9.72 8.83
N PHE A 209 -9.88 -9.66 7.65
CA PHE A 209 -9.14 -8.47 7.23
C PHE A 209 -10.09 -7.27 7.18
N LYS A 210 -9.66 -6.15 7.74
CA LYS A 210 -10.38 -4.88 7.69
C LYS A 210 -9.68 -3.88 6.78
N GLU A 211 -8.49 -3.47 7.15
CA GLU A 211 -7.73 -2.43 6.46
C GLU A 211 -6.23 -2.51 6.76
N TRP A 212 -5.45 -1.69 6.07
CA TRP A 212 -4.05 -1.44 6.39
C TRP A 212 -3.95 -0.18 7.23
N THR A 213 -3.22 -0.25 8.34
CA THR A 213 -2.98 0.89 9.24
C THR A 213 -1.50 1.12 9.45
N GLU A 214 -1.14 2.36 9.74
CA GLU A 214 0.25 2.70 10.04
C GLU A 214 0.70 2.05 11.35
N VAL A 215 1.92 1.49 11.33
CA VAL A 215 2.57 0.93 12.52
C VAL A 215 2.97 2.10 13.43
N PRO A 216 2.64 2.06 14.74
CA PRO A 216 3.00 3.11 15.69
C PRO A 216 4.50 3.36 15.82
#